data_be853960c99fc5fe772dd48d3a45e5c4
#
_entry.id   be853960c99fc5fe772dd48d3a45e5c4
#
_cell.length_a   1.000
_cell.length_b   1.000
_cell.length_c   1.000
_cell.angle_alpha   90.00
_cell.angle_beta   90.00
_cell.angle_gamma   90.00
#
_symmetry.space_group_name_H-M   'P 1'
#
loop_
_entity.id
_entity.type
_entity.pdbx_description
1 polymer ?
#
loop_
_entity_poly.entity_id
_entity_poly.type
_entity_poly.pdbx_seq_one_letter_code
_entity_poly.pdbx_strand_id
1 'polypeptide(L)'
;MRVLAIDSSGLTATVGIVEDTQTIAEYTVNYKKTHSQTLLPMIDEMTRMVDLDLSTLDAIAVAGGPGSFTGLRIGSATAKGLGLALNKPLIHVPTVDALAYNVYGCTDVICPIMDARRKQVYTGLYTFVKGKDSRKGLEEPEFQVMEKQMALPVEELIRKLNRYGRPVVFLGDGVPVYEEMIEAGMEVPYSFAPAYMNRQRAAVVGSLGICYYREGKFETAAEHKPDYLRISQAERERAEKEKNAKPEVRVMTIEDGAAVAEMEHQSFSDAWSEKAVLETLRQPTALCLVAEKAGRRVGYLLAYQAADEIEIARVAVVEEVKRQGVGTALMKKLQEEGTQRKAGKILLDVREKNYTAQAFYEKTGFKKDGVRKSFYTEPEEDAVLMSMKISG
;
A
#
# COMPACT_ATOMS: atom_id res chain seq x y z
N MET A 1 -22.79 27.28 8.63
CA MET A 1 -21.67 26.65 7.92
C MET A 1 -22.21 25.83 6.76
N ARG A 2 -21.71 26.12 5.57
CA ARG A 2 -22.19 25.48 4.31
C ARG A 2 -21.07 24.63 3.71
N VAL A 3 -21.37 23.36 3.48
CA VAL A 3 -20.40 22.36 3.03
C VAL A 3 -20.89 21.67 1.76
N LEU A 4 -20.01 21.59 0.74
CA LEU A 4 -20.19 20.67 -0.38
C LEU A 4 -19.66 19.30 0.04
N ALA A 5 -20.47 18.28 -0.07
CA ALA A 5 -20.12 16.90 0.28
C ALA A 5 -20.03 16.02 -0.96
N ILE A 6 -19.04 15.14 -1.01
CA ILE A 6 -18.76 14.26 -2.15
C ILE A 6 -18.47 12.85 -1.62
N ASP A 7 -19.17 11.85 -2.16
CA ASP A 7 -18.81 10.44 -1.96
C ASP A 7 -18.86 9.67 -3.29
N SER A 8 -17.76 9.04 -3.62
CA SER A 8 -17.58 8.12 -4.76
C SER A 8 -16.84 6.86 -4.35
N SER A 9 -16.84 6.56 -3.06
CA SER A 9 -16.07 5.46 -2.46
C SER A 9 -16.58 4.07 -2.82
N GLY A 10 -17.85 3.95 -3.24
CA GLY A 10 -18.51 2.70 -3.61
C GLY A 10 -19.05 2.73 -5.04
N LEU A 11 -20.09 1.93 -5.28
CA LEU A 11 -20.85 1.95 -6.54
C LEU A 11 -21.69 3.23 -6.66
N THR A 12 -22.15 3.76 -5.55
CA THR A 12 -22.93 4.98 -5.46
C THR A 12 -22.06 6.20 -5.69
N ALA A 13 -22.48 7.10 -6.59
CA ALA A 13 -21.96 8.46 -6.70
C ALA A 13 -22.97 9.41 -6.03
N THR A 14 -22.53 10.21 -5.08
CA THR A 14 -23.41 11.16 -4.39
C THR A 14 -22.69 12.47 -4.11
N VAL A 15 -23.42 13.57 -4.31
CA VAL A 15 -22.98 14.93 -4.02
C VAL A 15 -24.09 15.66 -3.29
N GLY A 16 -23.76 16.56 -2.40
CA GLY A 16 -24.76 17.29 -1.63
C GLY A 16 -24.25 18.60 -1.07
N ILE A 17 -25.18 19.49 -0.75
CA ILE A 17 -24.94 20.75 -0.05
C ILE A 17 -25.67 20.68 1.27
N VAL A 18 -24.90 20.80 2.35
CA VAL A 18 -25.41 20.80 3.71
C VAL A 18 -25.10 22.16 4.35
N GLU A 19 -26.09 22.78 4.91
CA GLU A 19 -25.95 24.04 5.66
C GLU A 19 -26.44 23.83 7.09
N ASP A 20 -25.50 23.84 8.03
CA ASP A 20 -25.72 23.55 9.45
C ASP A 20 -26.52 22.25 9.68
N THR A 21 -27.84 22.38 9.89
CA THR A 21 -28.74 21.24 10.14
C THR A 21 -29.65 20.90 8.95
N GLN A 22 -29.46 21.56 7.80
CA GLN A 22 -30.32 21.39 6.64
C GLN A 22 -29.55 20.82 5.46
N THR A 23 -30.11 19.83 4.80
CA THR A 23 -29.67 19.42 3.47
C THR A 23 -30.35 20.32 2.43
N ILE A 24 -29.59 21.18 1.76
CA ILE A 24 -30.12 22.10 0.73
C ILE A 24 -30.41 21.33 -0.55
N ALA A 25 -29.48 20.45 -0.95
CA ALA A 25 -29.66 19.59 -2.12
C ALA A 25 -28.80 18.32 -1.95
N GLU A 26 -29.28 17.22 -2.51
CA GLU A 26 -28.52 15.95 -2.59
C GLU A 26 -28.86 15.24 -3.90
N TYR A 27 -27.83 14.92 -4.67
CA TYR A 27 -27.94 14.10 -5.87
C TYR A 27 -27.23 12.78 -5.64
N THR A 28 -27.96 11.69 -5.78
CA THR A 28 -27.44 10.34 -5.58
C THR A 28 -27.76 9.46 -6.77
N VAL A 29 -26.75 8.83 -7.35
CA VAL A 29 -26.88 7.90 -8.47
C VAL A 29 -26.28 6.56 -8.08
N ASN A 30 -27.11 5.54 -7.98
CA ASN A 30 -26.67 4.17 -7.72
C ASN A 30 -26.79 3.34 -9.01
N TYR A 31 -25.90 3.61 -9.97
CA TYR A 31 -25.91 3.00 -11.28
C TYR A 31 -24.50 2.79 -11.83
N LYS A 32 -24.31 1.79 -12.71
CA LYS A 32 -23.01 1.43 -13.29
C LYS A 32 -22.51 2.47 -14.32
N LYS A 33 -22.24 3.70 -13.85
CA LYS A 33 -21.52 4.72 -14.63
C LYS A 33 -20.20 5.06 -13.93
N THR A 34 -19.22 5.50 -14.72
CA THR A 34 -17.93 5.93 -14.16
C THR A 34 -18.06 7.26 -13.42
N HIS A 35 -17.60 7.33 -12.19
CA HIS A 35 -17.67 8.53 -11.36
C HIS A 35 -17.00 9.76 -11.99
N SER A 36 -15.96 9.56 -12.82
CA SER A 36 -15.31 10.64 -13.58
C SER A 36 -16.25 11.33 -14.58
N GLN A 37 -17.30 10.65 -15.04
CA GLN A 37 -18.30 11.21 -15.95
C GLN A 37 -19.51 11.81 -15.22
N THR A 38 -19.70 11.51 -13.95
CA THR A 38 -20.92 11.86 -13.23
C THR A 38 -20.72 12.91 -12.15
N LEU A 39 -19.62 12.90 -11.39
CA LEU A 39 -19.48 13.77 -10.21
C LEU A 39 -19.54 15.28 -10.54
N LEU A 40 -18.71 15.76 -11.46
CA LEU A 40 -18.72 17.19 -11.81
C LEU A 40 -20.05 17.65 -12.45
N PRO A 41 -20.66 16.90 -13.39
CA PRO A 41 -22.01 17.21 -13.88
C PRO A 41 -23.07 17.24 -12.76
N MET A 42 -23.02 16.32 -11.80
CA MET A 42 -23.96 16.33 -10.67
C MET A 42 -23.77 17.57 -9.79
N ILE A 43 -22.55 17.98 -9.53
CA ILE A 43 -22.24 19.19 -8.76
C ILE A 43 -22.75 20.44 -9.52
N ASP A 44 -22.42 20.55 -10.81
CA ASP A 44 -22.84 21.68 -11.65
C ASP A 44 -24.36 21.80 -11.77
N GLU A 45 -25.05 20.69 -12.01
CA GLU A 45 -26.53 20.69 -12.09
C GLU A 45 -27.16 21.03 -10.74
N MET A 46 -26.66 20.42 -9.65
CA MET A 46 -27.16 20.67 -8.30
C MET A 46 -27.01 22.14 -7.90
N THR A 47 -25.83 22.73 -8.14
CA THR A 47 -25.57 24.13 -7.78
C THR A 47 -26.42 25.10 -8.59
N ARG A 48 -26.66 24.82 -9.89
CA ARG A 48 -27.57 25.61 -10.72
C ARG A 48 -29.04 25.52 -10.25
N MET A 49 -29.49 24.32 -9.81
CA MET A 49 -30.85 24.12 -9.35
C MET A 49 -31.20 24.94 -8.09
N VAL A 50 -30.21 25.23 -7.26
CA VAL A 50 -30.41 25.97 -6.01
C VAL A 50 -29.77 27.37 -6.04
N ASP A 51 -29.40 27.87 -7.23
CA ASP A 51 -28.77 29.16 -7.44
C ASP A 51 -27.58 29.42 -6.50
N LEU A 52 -26.75 28.37 -6.25
CA LEU A 52 -25.64 28.45 -5.31
C LEU A 52 -24.35 28.98 -5.97
N ASP A 53 -23.84 30.05 -5.43
CA ASP A 53 -22.46 30.48 -5.68
C ASP A 53 -21.48 29.63 -4.82
N LEU A 54 -20.64 28.84 -5.50
CA LEU A 54 -19.63 27.98 -4.85
C LEU A 54 -18.63 28.76 -3.97
N SER A 55 -18.44 30.05 -4.22
CA SER A 55 -17.58 30.90 -3.37
C SER A 55 -18.09 31.02 -1.93
N THR A 56 -19.41 30.82 -1.73
CA THR A 56 -20.09 30.89 -0.43
C THR A 56 -19.94 29.63 0.44
N LEU A 57 -19.31 28.58 -0.09
CA LEU A 57 -18.98 27.41 0.70
C LEU A 57 -17.93 27.72 1.76
N ASP A 58 -18.02 27.09 2.91
CA ASP A 58 -17.02 27.18 3.97
C ASP A 58 -15.94 26.09 3.83
N ALA A 59 -16.34 24.89 3.40
CA ALA A 59 -15.46 23.74 3.23
C ALA A 59 -16.03 22.72 2.22
N ILE A 60 -15.22 21.74 1.87
CA ILE A 60 -15.61 20.59 1.03
C ILE A 60 -15.35 19.31 1.83
N ALA A 61 -16.41 18.55 2.14
CA ALA A 61 -16.30 17.24 2.77
C ALA A 61 -16.20 16.15 1.70
N VAL A 62 -15.26 15.24 1.86
CA VAL A 62 -15.05 14.14 0.92
C VAL A 62 -14.91 12.81 1.66
N ALA A 63 -15.61 11.78 1.18
CA ALA A 63 -15.42 10.42 1.65
C ALA A 63 -14.00 9.96 1.29
N GLY A 64 -13.13 9.89 2.31
CA GLY A 64 -11.70 9.67 2.16
C GLY A 64 -11.28 8.20 2.11
N GLY A 65 -12.20 7.28 2.30
CA GLY A 65 -11.94 5.84 2.34
C GLY A 65 -12.35 5.18 3.67
N PRO A 66 -12.32 3.86 3.72
CA PRO A 66 -11.95 2.92 2.65
C PRO A 66 -13.00 2.82 1.53
N GLY A 67 -12.63 2.19 0.41
CA GLY A 67 -13.56 1.99 -0.70
C GLY A 67 -12.89 1.58 -2.00
N SER A 68 -13.59 1.81 -3.10
CA SER A 68 -13.10 1.60 -4.46
C SER A 68 -11.88 2.50 -4.74
N PHE A 69 -10.76 1.89 -5.06
CA PHE A 69 -9.51 2.61 -5.35
C PHE A 69 -9.67 3.70 -6.43
N THR A 70 -10.36 3.37 -7.53
CA THR A 70 -10.65 4.32 -8.60
C THR A 70 -11.62 5.39 -8.13
N GLY A 71 -12.68 4.99 -7.43
CA GLY A 71 -13.68 5.92 -6.91
C GLY A 71 -13.10 6.94 -5.95
N LEU A 72 -12.33 6.50 -4.96
CA LEU A 72 -11.65 7.38 -4.00
C LEU A 72 -10.72 8.38 -4.68
N ARG A 73 -9.97 7.96 -5.70
CA ARG A 73 -9.11 8.88 -6.47
C ARG A 73 -9.89 9.94 -7.23
N ILE A 74 -11.02 9.56 -7.83
CA ILE A 74 -11.86 10.50 -8.57
C ILE A 74 -12.48 11.52 -7.61
N GLY A 75 -13.07 11.06 -6.49
CA GLY A 75 -13.64 11.96 -5.46
C GLY A 75 -12.62 12.90 -4.85
N SER A 76 -11.47 12.34 -4.45
CA SER A 76 -10.35 13.12 -3.91
C SER A 76 -9.82 14.15 -4.91
N ALA A 77 -9.61 13.78 -6.18
CA ALA A 77 -9.16 14.71 -7.20
C ALA A 77 -10.18 15.83 -7.47
N THR A 78 -11.47 15.49 -7.51
CA THR A 78 -12.54 16.47 -7.65
C THR A 78 -12.58 17.45 -6.47
N ALA A 79 -12.54 16.93 -5.24
CA ALA A 79 -12.52 17.75 -4.02
C ALA A 79 -11.27 18.65 -3.96
N LYS A 80 -10.08 18.11 -4.30
CA LYS A 80 -8.84 18.90 -4.35
C LYS A 80 -8.89 19.99 -5.40
N GLY A 81 -9.36 19.68 -6.60
CA GLY A 81 -9.51 20.68 -7.68
C GLY A 81 -10.42 21.83 -7.26
N LEU A 82 -11.57 21.54 -6.70
CA LEU A 82 -12.50 22.55 -6.19
C LEU A 82 -11.93 23.29 -4.99
N GLY A 83 -11.31 22.61 -4.02
CA GLY A 83 -10.69 23.22 -2.84
C GLY A 83 -9.59 24.22 -3.21
N LEU A 84 -8.76 23.89 -4.19
CA LEU A 84 -7.73 24.79 -4.74
C LEU A 84 -8.35 25.97 -5.47
N ALA A 85 -9.31 25.73 -6.36
CA ALA A 85 -9.93 26.78 -7.17
C ALA A 85 -10.73 27.80 -6.31
N LEU A 86 -11.37 27.32 -5.25
CA LEU A 86 -12.21 28.12 -4.35
C LEU A 86 -11.46 28.62 -3.11
N ASN A 87 -10.21 28.19 -2.91
CA ASN A 87 -9.44 28.42 -1.69
C ASN A 87 -10.19 27.97 -0.42
N LYS A 88 -10.74 26.75 -0.43
CA LYS A 88 -11.49 26.16 0.67
C LYS A 88 -10.79 24.96 1.26
N PRO A 89 -10.86 24.75 2.59
CA PRO A 89 -10.33 23.55 3.24
C PRO A 89 -11.14 22.31 2.87
N LEU A 90 -10.48 21.16 2.96
CA LEU A 90 -11.12 19.85 2.80
C LEU A 90 -11.36 19.22 4.17
N ILE A 91 -12.44 18.48 4.28
CA ILE A 91 -12.77 17.66 5.45
C ILE A 91 -12.73 16.20 5.00
N HIS A 92 -11.77 15.47 5.53
CA HIS A 92 -11.66 14.03 5.31
C HIS A 92 -12.68 13.29 6.17
N VAL A 93 -13.65 12.63 5.56
CA VAL A 93 -14.67 11.84 6.27
C VAL A 93 -14.42 10.35 5.97
N PRO A 94 -14.10 9.51 6.97
CA PRO A 94 -13.99 8.09 6.76
C PRO A 94 -15.30 7.50 6.21
N THR A 95 -15.22 6.72 5.14
CA THR A 95 -16.42 6.24 4.43
C THR A 95 -17.35 5.40 5.31
N VAL A 96 -16.76 4.52 6.12
CA VAL A 96 -17.56 3.64 7.01
C VAL A 96 -18.15 4.40 8.19
N ASP A 97 -17.52 5.49 8.64
CA ASP A 97 -18.08 6.39 9.65
C ASP A 97 -19.34 7.08 9.10
N ALA A 98 -19.26 7.62 7.87
CA ALA A 98 -20.42 8.22 7.20
C ALA A 98 -21.54 7.20 6.97
N LEU A 99 -21.21 5.96 6.54
CA LEU A 99 -22.21 4.90 6.44
C LEU A 99 -22.89 4.62 7.78
N ALA A 100 -22.13 4.49 8.87
CA ALA A 100 -22.68 4.25 10.19
C ALA A 100 -23.58 5.41 10.66
N TYR A 101 -23.23 6.62 10.31
CA TYR A 101 -23.97 7.83 10.69
C TYR A 101 -25.36 7.89 10.01
N ASN A 102 -25.64 7.12 8.94
CA ASN A 102 -26.97 7.01 8.33
C ASN A 102 -28.05 6.57 9.31
N VAL A 103 -27.71 5.76 10.31
CA VAL A 103 -28.66 5.25 11.32
C VAL A 103 -28.58 6.05 12.62
N TYR A 104 -28.62 7.37 12.50
CA TYR A 104 -28.51 8.31 13.59
C TYR A 104 -29.41 7.95 14.79
N GLY A 105 -28.83 7.93 15.98
CA GLY A 105 -29.53 7.62 17.24
C GLY A 105 -29.70 6.12 17.53
N CYS A 106 -29.21 5.23 16.67
CA CYS A 106 -29.26 3.79 16.91
C CYS A 106 -28.29 3.40 18.05
N THR A 107 -28.82 2.76 19.08
CA THR A 107 -28.03 2.32 20.25
C THR A 107 -27.47 0.90 20.11
N ASP A 108 -27.90 0.12 19.10
CA ASP A 108 -27.32 -1.17 18.78
C ASP A 108 -25.90 -1.01 18.20
N VAL A 109 -25.20 -2.10 18.00
CA VAL A 109 -23.94 -2.08 17.26
C VAL A 109 -24.24 -1.80 15.79
N ILE A 110 -23.76 -0.68 15.29
CA ILE A 110 -23.88 -0.31 13.89
C ILE A 110 -22.66 -0.88 13.17
N CYS A 111 -22.87 -1.75 12.19
CA CYS A 111 -21.85 -2.44 11.44
C CYS A 111 -21.97 -2.15 9.93
N PRO A 112 -21.42 -1.04 9.43
CA PRO A 112 -21.32 -0.82 7.99
C PRO A 112 -20.40 -1.86 7.37
N ILE A 113 -20.80 -2.47 6.26
CA ILE A 113 -19.97 -3.39 5.50
C ILE A 113 -19.93 -2.99 4.02
N MET A 114 -18.70 -2.75 3.53
CA MET A 114 -18.45 -2.53 2.11
C MET A 114 -17.67 -3.71 1.54
N ASP A 115 -18.04 -4.18 0.34
CA ASP A 115 -17.35 -5.31 -0.29
C ASP A 115 -15.90 -4.97 -0.65
N ALA A 116 -14.95 -5.56 0.08
CA ALA A 116 -13.52 -5.45 -0.20
C ALA A 116 -13.00 -6.57 -1.11
N ARG A 117 -13.89 -7.37 -1.73
CA ARG A 117 -13.61 -8.56 -2.53
C ARG A 117 -12.98 -9.71 -1.73
N ARG A 118 -12.97 -10.93 -2.29
CA ARG A 118 -12.32 -12.12 -1.72
C ARG A 118 -12.83 -12.46 -0.32
N LYS A 119 -14.14 -12.39 -0.09
CA LYS A 119 -14.80 -12.64 1.20
C LYS A 119 -14.27 -11.75 2.33
N GLN A 120 -13.83 -10.53 2.00
CA GLN A 120 -13.43 -9.51 2.97
C GLN A 120 -14.35 -8.30 2.85
N VAL A 121 -14.46 -7.58 3.96
CA VAL A 121 -15.21 -6.32 4.04
C VAL A 121 -14.35 -5.20 4.60
N TYR A 122 -14.62 -3.98 4.16
CA TYR A 122 -14.26 -2.80 4.91
C TYR A 122 -15.40 -2.52 5.89
N THR A 123 -15.07 -2.31 7.14
CA THR A 123 -16.02 -2.12 8.24
C THR A 123 -15.41 -1.29 9.35
N GLY A 124 -16.19 -0.94 10.31
CA GLY A 124 -15.89 -0.43 11.64
C GLY A 124 -17.08 -0.75 12.54
N LEU A 125 -16.98 -0.56 13.83
CA LEU A 125 -18.10 -0.78 14.75
C LEU A 125 -18.43 0.52 15.45
N TYR A 126 -19.71 0.87 15.46
CA TYR A 126 -20.20 2.15 15.94
C TYR A 126 -21.46 1.96 16.79
N THR A 127 -21.83 2.98 17.52
CA THR A 127 -23.11 3.09 18.23
C THR A 127 -23.41 4.56 18.49
N PHE A 128 -24.62 4.88 18.85
CA PHE A 128 -24.94 6.15 19.45
C PHE A 128 -25.21 5.96 20.94
N VAL A 129 -24.69 6.89 21.74
CA VAL A 129 -24.93 6.94 23.18
C VAL A 129 -25.67 8.22 23.54
N LYS A 130 -26.30 8.24 24.69
CA LYS A 130 -26.92 9.48 25.16
C LYS A 130 -25.86 10.52 25.49
N GLY A 131 -25.81 11.58 24.71
CA GLY A 131 -24.91 12.70 24.95
C GLY A 131 -25.35 13.54 26.14
N LYS A 132 -24.39 14.12 26.84
CA LYS A 132 -24.62 15.04 27.97
C LYS A 132 -24.49 16.49 27.49
N ASP A 133 -25.34 16.99 26.61
CA ASP A 133 -25.34 18.43 26.36
C ASP A 133 -26.24 19.14 27.39
N SER A 134 -25.58 19.68 28.40
CA SER A 134 -26.20 20.38 29.55
C SER A 134 -26.83 21.72 29.19
N ARG A 135 -26.69 22.23 27.96
CA ARG A 135 -27.07 23.59 27.60
C ARG A 135 -28.51 23.78 27.19
N LYS A 136 -29.23 22.71 26.81
CA LYS A 136 -30.64 22.80 26.35
C LYS A 136 -31.60 21.82 26.99
N GLY A 137 -31.15 20.98 27.91
CA GLY A 137 -32.01 19.93 28.49
C GLY A 137 -32.44 18.82 27.49
N LEU A 138 -31.87 18.80 26.31
CA LEU A 138 -32.09 17.79 25.27
C LEU A 138 -30.90 16.84 25.25
N GLU A 139 -31.17 15.53 25.40
CA GLU A 139 -30.16 14.49 25.21
C GLU A 139 -29.99 14.26 23.69
N GLU A 140 -28.98 14.91 23.10
CA GLU A 140 -28.65 14.63 21.68
C GLU A 140 -27.79 13.35 21.59
N PRO A 141 -28.11 12.41 20.67
CA PRO A 141 -27.30 11.23 20.46
C PRO A 141 -25.85 11.61 20.07
N GLU A 142 -24.89 11.05 20.78
CA GLU A 142 -23.45 11.21 20.49
C GLU A 142 -22.94 10.01 19.72
N PHE A 143 -22.28 10.26 18.59
CA PHE A 143 -21.70 9.23 17.76
C PHE A 143 -20.41 8.68 18.38
N GLN A 144 -20.40 7.39 18.65
CA GLN A 144 -19.26 6.71 19.25
C GLN A 144 -18.65 5.67 18.32
N VAL A 145 -17.35 5.79 18.05
CA VAL A 145 -16.56 4.78 17.35
C VAL A 145 -16.11 3.74 18.37
N MET A 146 -16.70 2.54 18.32
CA MET A 146 -16.33 1.41 19.16
C MET A 146 -15.06 0.74 18.65
N GLU A 147 -14.99 0.54 17.33
CA GLU A 147 -13.78 0.10 16.63
C GLU A 147 -13.61 0.88 15.33
N LYS A 148 -12.39 1.36 15.12
CA LYS A 148 -12.02 2.13 13.92
C LYS A 148 -12.14 1.27 12.66
N GLN A 149 -12.17 1.94 11.54
CA GLN A 149 -12.20 1.30 10.21
C GLN A 149 -11.11 0.25 10.03
N MET A 150 -11.50 -0.90 9.49
CA MET A 150 -10.65 -2.06 9.30
C MET A 150 -11.05 -2.86 8.04
N ALA A 151 -10.16 -3.72 7.60
CA ALA A 151 -10.44 -4.70 6.55
C ALA A 151 -10.21 -6.10 7.10
N LEU A 152 -11.24 -6.97 7.09
CA LEU A 152 -11.14 -8.33 7.61
C LEU A 152 -12.08 -9.31 6.88
N PRO A 153 -11.85 -10.62 7.01
CA PRO A 153 -12.78 -11.64 6.50
C PRO A 153 -14.16 -11.54 7.16
N VAL A 154 -15.22 -11.76 6.39
CA VAL A 154 -16.62 -11.72 6.89
C VAL A 154 -16.84 -12.69 8.05
N GLU A 155 -16.27 -13.90 7.98
CA GLU A 155 -16.36 -14.89 9.05
C GLU A 155 -15.73 -14.42 10.37
N GLU A 156 -14.64 -13.66 10.27
CA GLU A 156 -13.99 -13.07 11.44
C GLU A 156 -14.84 -11.95 12.04
N LEU A 157 -15.44 -11.11 11.17
CA LEU A 157 -16.36 -10.07 11.60
C LEU A 157 -17.55 -10.67 12.36
N ILE A 158 -18.19 -11.71 11.82
CA ILE A 158 -19.32 -12.40 12.45
C ILE A 158 -18.93 -12.94 13.83
N ARG A 159 -17.79 -13.65 13.94
CA ARG A 159 -17.29 -14.14 15.24
C ARG A 159 -17.06 -13.02 16.24
N LYS A 160 -16.54 -11.87 15.76
CA LYS A 160 -16.32 -10.69 16.58
C LYS A 160 -17.64 -10.12 17.10
N LEU A 161 -18.65 -9.94 16.23
CA LEU A 161 -19.97 -9.42 16.59
C LEU A 161 -20.69 -10.33 17.60
N ASN A 162 -20.65 -11.64 17.41
CA ASN A 162 -21.21 -12.60 18.37
C ASN A 162 -20.58 -12.46 19.77
N ARG A 163 -19.27 -12.18 19.86
CA ARG A 163 -18.59 -11.94 21.14
C ARG A 163 -19.03 -10.64 21.83
N TYR A 164 -19.46 -9.63 21.07
CA TYR A 164 -20.01 -8.41 21.66
C TYR A 164 -21.34 -8.65 22.39
N GLY A 165 -22.10 -9.68 21.99
CA GLY A 165 -23.36 -10.07 22.66
C GLY A 165 -24.46 -9.03 22.59
N ARG A 166 -24.38 -8.07 21.66
CA ARG A 166 -25.34 -6.96 21.47
C ARG A 166 -26.04 -7.09 20.13
N PRO A 167 -27.27 -6.59 19.98
CA PRO A 167 -27.94 -6.48 18.69
C PRO A 167 -27.11 -5.69 17.68
N VAL A 168 -27.20 -6.06 16.39
CA VAL A 168 -26.40 -5.48 15.32
C VAL A 168 -27.29 -4.99 14.19
N VAL A 169 -27.00 -3.79 13.66
CA VAL A 169 -27.60 -3.25 12.43
C VAL A 169 -26.53 -3.24 11.33
N PHE A 170 -26.75 -4.00 10.27
CA PHE A 170 -25.90 -4.04 9.08
C PHE A 170 -26.38 -3.08 8.00
N LEU A 171 -25.45 -2.42 7.32
CA LEU A 171 -25.70 -1.57 6.17
C LEU A 171 -24.49 -1.54 5.23
N GLY A 172 -24.65 -1.01 4.03
CA GLY A 172 -23.59 -0.92 3.02
C GLY A 172 -23.78 -1.88 1.86
N ASP A 173 -22.94 -1.74 0.85
CA ASP A 173 -22.99 -2.52 -0.39
C ASP A 173 -22.49 -3.97 -0.22
N GLY A 174 -21.83 -4.27 0.88
CA GLY A 174 -21.47 -5.62 1.27
C GLY A 174 -22.64 -6.47 1.77
N VAL A 175 -23.76 -5.85 2.24
CA VAL A 175 -24.92 -6.59 2.77
C VAL A 175 -25.45 -7.60 1.74
N PRO A 176 -25.87 -7.23 0.53
CA PRO A 176 -26.41 -8.20 -0.41
C PRO A 176 -25.38 -9.22 -0.93
N VAL A 177 -24.10 -8.97 -0.74
CA VAL A 177 -23.04 -9.89 -1.15
C VAL A 177 -22.80 -10.97 -0.09
N TYR A 178 -23.01 -10.64 1.18
CA TYR A 178 -22.68 -11.50 2.31
C TYR A 178 -23.86 -11.86 3.20
N GLU A 179 -25.09 -11.54 2.78
CA GLU A 179 -26.33 -11.77 3.53
C GLU A 179 -26.46 -13.23 4.00
N GLU A 180 -26.29 -14.19 3.10
CA GLU A 180 -26.34 -15.62 3.43
C GLU A 180 -25.31 -16.04 4.50
N MET A 181 -24.11 -15.45 4.45
CA MET A 181 -23.06 -15.75 5.44
C MET A 181 -23.38 -15.12 6.80
N ILE A 182 -23.99 -13.93 6.79
CA ILE A 182 -24.42 -13.24 8.01
C ILE A 182 -25.57 -14.03 8.65
N GLU A 183 -26.60 -14.40 7.89
CA GLU A 183 -27.73 -15.19 8.36
C GLU A 183 -27.30 -16.54 8.95
N ALA A 184 -26.35 -17.22 8.29
CA ALA A 184 -25.86 -18.51 8.74
C ALA A 184 -24.95 -18.44 9.98
N GLY A 185 -24.31 -17.30 10.24
CA GLY A 185 -23.25 -17.21 11.25
C GLY A 185 -23.57 -16.31 12.45
N MET A 186 -24.59 -15.46 12.39
CA MET A 186 -24.96 -14.58 13.51
C MET A 186 -25.73 -15.35 14.58
N GLU A 187 -25.27 -15.22 15.82
CA GLU A 187 -25.86 -15.83 17.02
C GLU A 187 -26.58 -14.77 17.87
N VAL A 188 -26.35 -13.49 17.66
CA VAL A 188 -27.03 -12.38 18.33
C VAL A 188 -28.10 -11.78 17.43
N PRO A 189 -29.11 -11.06 17.98
CA PRO A 189 -30.12 -10.39 17.18
C PRO A 189 -29.48 -9.42 16.19
N TYR A 190 -29.95 -9.41 14.96
CA TYR A 190 -29.47 -8.50 13.93
C TYR A 190 -30.61 -8.04 13.00
N SER A 191 -30.33 -6.97 12.28
CA SER A 191 -31.21 -6.43 11.24
C SER A 191 -30.40 -5.79 10.12
N PHE A 192 -31.05 -5.62 8.97
CA PHE A 192 -30.48 -4.88 7.85
C PHE A 192 -31.17 -3.52 7.72
N ALA A 193 -30.38 -2.47 7.51
CA ALA A 193 -30.92 -1.14 7.30
C ALA A 193 -31.74 -1.07 6.01
N PRO A 194 -32.87 -0.34 6.02
CA PRO A 194 -33.73 -0.21 4.84
C PRO A 194 -33.02 0.52 3.68
N ALA A 195 -33.58 0.41 2.47
CA ALA A 195 -32.96 0.89 1.23
C ALA A 195 -32.54 2.36 1.26
N TYR A 196 -33.25 3.22 1.95
CA TYR A 196 -32.96 4.66 2.05
C TYR A 196 -31.81 4.99 3.02
N MET A 197 -31.33 4.02 3.82
CA MET A 197 -30.25 4.18 4.80
C MET A 197 -29.03 3.33 4.48
N ASN A 198 -29.12 2.37 3.57
CA ASN A 198 -28.11 1.33 3.40
C ASN A 198 -27.01 1.65 2.38
N ARG A 199 -26.92 2.88 1.91
CA ARG A 199 -25.93 3.32 0.92
C ARG A 199 -25.30 4.64 1.33
N GLN A 200 -24.20 4.97 0.65
CA GLN A 200 -23.52 6.26 0.79
C GLN A 200 -24.49 7.41 0.47
N ARG A 201 -24.44 8.46 1.28
CA ARG A 201 -25.23 9.67 1.14
C ARG A 201 -24.37 10.91 1.40
N ALA A 202 -24.38 11.83 0.46
CA ALA A 202 -23.62 13.07 0.58
C ALA A 202 -24.13 13.97 1.72
N ALA A 203 -25.44 13.96 1.96
CA ALA A 203 -26.02 14.69 3.10
C ALA A 203 -25.40 14.22 4.43
N VAL A 204 -25.14 12.95 4.59
CA VAL A 204 -24.54 12.36 5.77
C VAL A 204 -23.03 12.69 5.86
N VAL A 205 -22.31 12.60 4.74
CA VAL A 205 -20.91 13.01 4.66
C VAL A 205 -20.75 14.50 5.04
N GLY A 206 -21.65 15.34 4.55
CA GLY A 206 -21.66 16.77 4.88
C GLY A 206 -21.96 17.05 6.37
N SER A 207 -23.00 16.38 6.91
CA SER A 207 -23.39 16.53 8.32
C SER A 207 -22.28 16.07 9.26
N LEU A 208 -21.69 14.90 9.05
CA LEU A 208 -20.57 14.41 9.84
C LEU A 208 -19.31 15.27 9.62
N GLY A 209 -19.10 15.74 8.38
CA GLY A 209 -18.03 16.67 8.04
C GLY A 209 -18.11 17.98 8.83
N ILE A 210 -19.31 18.55 9.00
CA ILE A 210 -19.51 19.76 9.84
C ILE A 210 -19.11 19.48 11.30
N CYS A 211 -19.43 18.29 11.83
CA CYS A 211 -19.00 17.89 13.16
C CYS A 211 -17.46 17.84 13.25
N TYR A 212 -16.81 17.20 12.29
CA TYR A 212 -15.35 17.11 12.22
C TYR A 212 -14.68 18.48 12.05
N TYR A 213 -15.24 19.35 11.23
CA TYR A 213 -14.73 20.72 11.10
C TYR A 213 -14.77 21.48 12.41
N ARG A 214 -15.85 21.37 13.17
CA ARG A 214 -16.00 21.99 14.50
C ARG A 214 -15.00 21.46 15.53
N GLU A 215 -14.55 20.21 15.34
CA GLU A 215 -13.47 19.60 16.13
C GLU A 215 -12.06 19.97 15.64
N GLY A 216 -11.94 20.82 14.60
CA GLY A 216 -10.66 21.22 14.03
C GLY A 216 -10.05 20.16 13.07
N LYS A 217 -10.81 19.16 12.67
CA LYS A 217 -10.38 18.08 11.76
C LYS A 217 -10.65 18.49 10.31
N PHE A 218 -9.78 19.30 9.75
CA PHE A 218 -9.78 19.68 8.33
C PHE A 218 -8.34 19.89 7.87
N GLU A 219 -8.12 19.85 6.58
CA GLU A 219 -6.81 19.91 5.96
C GLU A 219 -6.83 20.78 4.69
N THR A 220 -5.68 21.16 4.19
CA THR A 220 -5.60 21.87 2.91
C THR A 220 -5.85 20.90 1.74
N ALA A 221 -6.28 21.44 0.61
CA ALA A 221 -6.44 20.64 -0.61
C ALA A 221 -5.12 19.98 -1.05
N ALA A 222 -3.97 20.55 -0.73
CA ALA A 222 -2.66 19.97 -1.05
C ALA A 222 -2.34 18.73 -0.20
N GLU A 223 -2.68 18.77 1.08
CA GLU A 223 -2.38 17.72 2.07
C GLU A 223 -3.30 16.51 1.94
N HIS A 224 -4.54 16.70 1.47
CA HIS A 224 -5.54 15.64 1.40
C HIS A 224 -5.04 14.41 0.62
N LYS A 225 -5.22 13.24 1.23
CA LYS A 225 -4.94 11.91 0.63
C LYS A 225 -6.03 10.92 1.02
N PRO A 226 -6.50 10.08 0.09
CA PRO A 226 -7.44 9.02 0.45
C PRO A 226 -6.78 7.92 1.26
N ASP A 227 -7.55 7.30 2.16
CA ASP A 227 -7.12 6.16 2.98
C ASP A 227 -7.26 4.85 2.22
N TYR A 228 -6.13 4.21 1.95
CA TYR A 228 -6.09 2.88 1.36
C TYR A 228 -5.82 1.82 2.43
N LEU A 229 -6.87 1.23 2.99
CA LEU A 229 -6.72 0.10 3.95
C LEU A 229 -6.19 -1.17 3.28
N ARG A 230 -6.21 -1.24 1.97
CA ARG A 230 -5.63 -2.34 1.19
C ARG A 230 -4.85 -1.79 0.01
N ILE A 231 -3.73 -2.43 -0.27
CA ILE A 231 -2.95 -2.20 -1.49
C ILE A 231 -3.82 -2.55 -2.71
N SER A 232 -3.76 -1.76 -3.77
CA SER A 232 -4.54 -1.99 -4.99
C SER A 232 -4.25 -3.38 -5.58
N GLN A 233 -5.20 -3.92 -6.35
CA GLN A 233 -5.00 -5.21 -7.02
C GLN A 233 -3.81 -5.16 -7.98
N ALA A 234 -3.65 -4.07 -8.71
CA ALA A 234 -2.53 -3.88 -9.63
C ALA A 234 -1.17 -3.86 -8.91
N GLU A 235 -1.09 -3.20 -7.75
CA GLU A 235 0.15 -3.21 -6.93
C GLU A 235 0.44 -4.58 -6.34
N ARG A 236 -0.59 -5.34 -5.93
CA ARG A 236 -0.40 -6.74 -5.48
C ARG A 236 0.05 -7.65 -6.59
N GLU A 237 -0.61 -7.61 -7.75
CA GLU A 237 -0.23 -8.40 -8.92
C GLU A 237 1.19 -8.06 -9.38
N ARG A 238 1.57 -6.78 -9.29
CA ARG A 238 2.94 -6.34 -9.54
C ARG A 238 3.90 -6.93 -8.51
N ALA A 239 3.60 -6.82 -7.23
CA ALA A 239 4.42 -7.39 -6.15
C ALA A 239 4.53 -8.92 -6.24
N GLU A 240 3.44 -9.63 -6.61
CA GLU A 240 3.45 -11.06 -6.85
C GLU A 240 4.28 -11.43 -8.10
N LYS A 241 4.16 -10.69 -9.18
CA LYS A 241 5.01 -10.86 -10.37
C LYS A 241 6.48 -10.61 -10.04
N GLU A 242 6.78 -9.55 -9.31
CA GLU A 242 8.14 -9.24 -8.83
C GLU A 242 8.68 -10.35 -7.93
N LYS A 243 7.87 -10.85 -7.00
CA LYS A 243 8.25 -11.95 -6.12
C LYS A 243 8.52 -13.26 -6.88
N ASN A 244 7.70 -13.58 -7.87
CA ASN A 244 7.76 -14.83 -8.63
C ASN A 244 8.66 -14.75 -9.87
N ALA A 245 9.11 -13.57 -10.27
CA ALA A 245 10.05 -13.41 -11.38
C ALA A 245 11.35 -14.16 -11.09
N LYS A 246 11.83 -14.92 -12.07
CA LYS A 246 13.15 -15.54 -11.97
C LYS A 246 14.23 -14.47 -12.15
N PRO A 247 15.34 -14.55 -11.41
CA PRO A 247 16.46 -13.66 -11.65
C PRO A 247 17.08 -13.93 -13.01
N GLU A 248 17.28 -12.90 -13.81
CA GLU A 248 18.01 -12.93 -15.07
C GLU A 248 19.39 -12.30 -14.85
N VAL A 249 20.45 -12.97 -15.30
CA VAL A 249 21.83 -12.46 -15.13
C VAL A 249 22.43 -12.21 -16.50
N ARG A 250 22.95 -10.99 -16.66
CA ARG A 250 23.66 -10.55 -17.87
C ARG A 250 25.00 -9.90 -17.56
N VAL A 251 25.76 -9.70 -18.58
CA VAL A 251 26.98 -8.87 -18.49
C VAL A 251 26.56 -7.43 -18.19
N MET A 252 27.29 -6.79 -17.30
CA MET A 252 27.07 -5.40 -16.85
C MET A 252 27.42 -4.42 -17.97
N THR A 253 26.66 -3.34 -18.05
CA THR A 253 26.90 -2.21 -18.93
C THR A 253 27.22 -0.95 -18.16
N ILE A 254 27.64 0.13 -18.83
CA ILE A 254 27.91 1.43 -18.18
C ILE A 254 26.69 1.99 -17.46
N GLU A 255 25.49 1.71 -17.97
CA GLU A 255 24.21 2.14 -17.39
C GLU A 255 23.89 1.49 -16.02
N ASP A 256 24.60 0.43 -15.67
CA ASP A 256 24.41 -0.26 -14.40
C ASP A 256 25.27 0.33 -13.28
N GLY A 257 26.25 1.16 -13.61
CA GLY A 257 27.25 1.67 -12.67
C GLY A 257 26.67 2.34 -11.42
N ALA A 258 25.71 3.25 -11.62
CA ALA A 258 25.05 3.96 -10.52
C ALA A 258 24.26 3.01 -9.59
N ALA A 259 23.52 2.05 -10.16
CA ALA A 259 22.76 1.08 -9.39
C ALA A 259 23.66 0.11 -8.61
N VAL A 260 24.81 -0.27 -9.20
CA VAL A 260 25.79 -1.13 -8.53
C VAL A 260 26.46 -0.39 -7.39
N ALA A 261 26.84 0.89 -7.58
CA ALA A 261 27.41 1.71 -6.51
C ALA A 261 26.43 1.91 -5.34
N GLU A 262 25.15 2.05 -5.61
CA GLU A 262 24.11 2.09 -4.57
C GLU A 262 24.06 0.76 -3.78
N MET A 263 24.09 -0.38 -4.47
CA MET A 263 24.13 -1.70 -3.82
C MET A 263 25.45 -1.93 -3.03
N GLU A 264 26.58 -1.40 -3.50
CA GLU A 264 27.85 -1.38 -2.75
C GLU A 264 27.71 -0.66 -1.41
N HIS A 265 27.17 0.57 -1.43
CA HIS A 265 26.95 1.36 -0.22
C HIS A 265 26.03 0.68 0.79
N GLN A 266 25.04 -0.07 0.32
CA GLN A 266 24.14 -0.82 1.19
C GLN A 266 24.76 -2.11 1.75
N SER A 267 25.77 -2.67 1.09
CA SER A 267 26.30 -4.00 1.40
C SER A 267 27.66 -4.00 2.09
N PHE A 268 28.47 -2.97 1.89
CA PHE A 268 29.87 -2.93 2.36
C PHE A 268 30.24 -1.61 3.04
N SER A 269 31.04 -1.70 4.11
CA SER A 269 31.59 -0.53 4.79
C SER A 269 32.66 0.20 3.98
N ASP A 270 33.39 -0.54 3.11
CA ASP A 270 34.38 -0.09 2.16
C ASP A 270 33.83 -0.06 0.72
N ALA A 271 32.63 0.48 0.55
CA ALA A 271 31.90 0.48 -0.71
C ALA A 271 32.68 1.14 -1.85
N TRP A 272 32.60 0.52 -3.02
CA TRP A 272 33.19 1.09 -4.23
C TRP A 272 32.29 2.21 -4.78
N SER A 273 32.92 3.30 -5.17
CA SER A 273 32.21 4.40 -5.83
C SER A 273 31.79 4.01 -7.25
N GLU A 274 30.79 4.69 -7.81
CA GLU A 274 30.40 4.51 -9.22
C GLU A 274 31.60 4.62 -10.17
N LYS A 275 32.51 5.55 -9.91
CA LYS A 275 33.73 5.71 -10.67
C LYS A 275 34.59 4.44 -10.66
N ALA A 276 34.79 3.84 -9.50
CA ALA A 276 35.57 2.60 -9.34
C ALA A 276 34.91 1.42 -10.07
N VAL A 277 33.58 1.30 -9.99
CA VAL A 277 32.82 0.28 -10.74
C VAL A 277 32.99 0.46 -12.25
N LEU A 278 32.86 1.70 -12.74
CA LEU A 278 33.03 2.00 -14.17
C LEU A 278 34.47 1.82 -14.66
N GLU A 279 35.47 2.10 -13.83
CA GLU A 279 36.86 1.81 -14.13
C GLU A 279 37.12 0.29 -14.23
N THR A 280 36.48 -0.52 -13.36
CA THR A 280 36.53 -1.97 -13.43
C THR A 280 35.93 -2.49 -14.72
N LEU A 281 34.76 -2.00 -15.12
CA LEU A 281 34.11 -2.38 -16.37
C LEU A 281 34.96 -2.16 -17.62
N ARG A 282 35.88 -1.21 -17.60
CA ARG A 282 36.76 -0.89 -18.74
C ARG A 282 38.00 -1.81 -18.83
N GLN A 283 38.23 -2.63 -17.79
CA GLN A 283 39.40 -3.52 -17.79
C GLN A 283 39.14 -4.75 -18.64
N PRO A 284 40.01 -5.11 -19.57
CA PRO A 284 39.86 -6.30 -20.43
C PRO A 284 39.75 -7.62 -19.67
N THR A 285 40.37 -7.67 -18.47
CA THR A 285 40.35 -8.84 -17.59
C THR A 285 39.11 -8.92 -16.71
N ALA A 286 38.32 -7.86 -16.63
CA ALA A 286 37.15 -7.85 -15.78
C ALA A 286 36.00 -8.72 -16.35
N LEU A 287 35.28 -9.34 -15.44
CA LEU A 287 34.03 -10.04 -15.66
C LEU A 287 33.00 -9.49 -14.68
N CYS A 288 32.13 -8.64 -15.19
CA CYS A 288 31.15 -7.93 -14.39
C CYS A 288 29.75 -8.39 -14.79
N LEU A 289 28.99 -8.87 -13.83
CA LEU A 289 27.64 -9.38 -14.01
C LEU A 289 26.65 -8.58 -13.18
N VAL A 290 25.44 -8.39 -13.70
CA VAL A 290 24.31 -7.82 -12.99
C VAL A 290 23.12 -8.76 -13.05
N ALA A 291 22.45 -8.93 -11.92
CA ALA A 291 21.22 -9.69 -11.82
C ALA A 291 20.02 -8.75 -11.79
N GLU A 292 19.05 -9.02 -12.63
CA GLU A 292 17.78 -8.31 -12.70
C GLU A 292 16.63 -9.21 -12.26
N LYS A 293 15.63 -8.63 -11.62
CA LYS A 293 14.39 -9.30 -11.27
C LYS A 293 13.23 -8.32 -11.52
N ALA A 294 12.32 -8.70 -12.43
CA ALA A 294 11.23 -7.82 -12.88
C ALA A 294 11.69 -6.41 -13.36
N GLY A 295 12.84 -6.36 -14.05
CA GLY A 295 13.41 -5.12 -14.58
C GLY A 295 14.15 -4.24 -13.55
N ARG A 296 14.27 -4.68 -12.30
CA ARG A 296 15.04 -4.01 -11.24
C ARG A 296 16.39 -4.72 -11.06
N ARG A 297 17.49 -3.96 -10.95
CA ARG A 297 18.80 -4.50 -10.56
C ARG A 297 18.74 -4.90 -9.09
N VAL A 298 19.05 -6.17 -8.82
CA VAL A 298 18.89 -6.77 -7.48
C VAL A 298 20.13 -7.47 -6.96
N GLY A 299 21.19 -7.50 -7.73
CA GLY A 299 22.47 -8.06 -7.33
C GLY A 299 23.51 -7.89 -8.44
N TYR A 300 24.77 -8.02 -8.08
CA TYR A 300 25.88 -7.91 -9.01
C TYR A 300 27.05 -8.79 -8.57
N LEU A 301 28.00 -9.01 -9.49
CA LEU A 301 29.25 -9.69 -9.27
C LEU A 301 30.35 -9.01 -10.08
N LEU A 302 31.45 -8.67 -9.44
CA LEU A 302 32.67 -8.14 -10.06
C LEU A 302 33.81 -9.14 -9.85
N ALA A 303 34.43 -9.57 -10.92
CA ALA A 303 35.54 -10.52 -10.91
C ALA A 303 36.61 -10.12 -11.91
N TYR A 304 37.81 -10.64 -11.75
CA TYR A 304 38.91 -10.46 -12.66
C TYR A 304 39.47 -11.81 -13.09
N GLN A 305 39.85 -11.91 -14.35
CA GLN A 305 40.53 -13.09 -14.86
C GLN A 305 42.08 -12.82 -14.96
N ALA A 306 42.85 -13.66 -14.34
CA ALA A 306 44.30 -13.70 -14.47
C ALA A 306 44.75 -15.10 -14.92
N ALA A 307 45.29 -15.22 -16.11
CA ALA A 307 45.59 -16.52 -16.75
C ALA A 307 44.36 -17.42 -16.83
N ASP A 308 44.41 -18.57 -16.16
CA ASP A 308 43.32 -19.58 -16.12
C ASP A 308 42.50 -19.49 -14.80
N GLU A 309 42.66 -18.46 -14.01
CA GLU A 309 41.92 -18.24 -12.76
C GLU A 309 41.02 -17.01 -12.84
N ILE A 310 39.83 -17.09 -12.22
CA ILE A 310 38.92 -15.96 -12.02
C ILE A 310 38.80 -15.70 -10.53
N GLU A 311 39.08 -14.48 -10.11
CA GLU A 311 38.94 -14.05 -8.73
C GLU A 311 37.73 -13.16 -8.56
N ILE A 312 36.82 -13.55 -7.68
CA ILE A 312 35.65 -12.72 -7.32
C ILE A 312 36.08 -11.63 -6.35
N ALA A 313 36.07 -10.38 -6.81
CA ALA A 313 36.41 -9.24 -5.98
C ALA A 313 35.23 -8.77 -5.13
N ARG A 314 34.03 -8.73 -5.74
CA ARG A 314 32.81 -8.26 -5.08
C ARG A 314 31.58 -9.03 -5.55
N VAL A 315 30.67 -9.35 -4.64
CA VAL A 315 29.34 -9.86 -4.95
C VAL A 315 28.37 -9.46 -3.87
N ALA A 316 27.23 -8.91 -4.28
CA ALA A 316 26.15 -8.60 -3.36
C ALA A 316 24.76 -8.83 -3.99
N VAL A 317 23.80 -9.03 -3.12
CA VAL A 317 22.38 -9.17 -3.44
C VAL A 317 21.60 -8.32 -2.44
N VAL A 318 20.68 -7.47 -2.93
CA VAL A 318 19.86 -6.63 -2.08
C VAL A 318 19.05 -7.48 -1.08
N GLU A 319 18.89 -6.95 0.14
CA GLU A 319 18.33 -7.71 1.28
C GLU A 319 16.95 -8.31 0.99
N GLU A 320 16.10 -7.55 0.34
CA GLU A 320 14.68 -7.91 0.08
C GLU A 320 14.51 -9.14 -0.82
N VAL A 321 15.53 -9.49 -1.61
CA VAL A 321 15.51 -10.65 -2.52
C VAL A 321 16.54 -11.72 -2.17
N LYS A 322 17.22 -11.61 -1.04
CA LYS A 322 18.08 -12.69 -0.53
C LYS A 322 17.27 -14.00 -0.41
N ARG A 323 17.94 -15.13 -0.58
CA ARG A 323 17.38 -16.49 -0.58
C ARG A 323 16.33 -16.77 -1.67
N GLN A 324 16.18 -15.87 -2.68
CA GLN A 324 15.30 -16.05 -3.82
C GLN A 324 16.05 -16.51 -5.10
N GLY A 325 17.23 -17.07 -4.94
CA GLY A 325 18.01 -17.65 -6.05
C GLY A 325 18.91 -16.69 -6.82
N VAL A 326 18.93 -15.39 -6.50
CA VAL A 326 19.75 -14.37 -7.20
C VAL A 326 21.24 -14.69 -7.16
N GLY A 327 21.79 -14.95 -5.96
CA GLY A 327 23.19 -15.32 -5.80
C GLY A 327 23.56 -16.60 -6.57
N THR A 328 22.70 -17.60 -6.53
CA THR A 328 22.91 -18.85 -7.29
C THR A 328 22.92 -18.60 -8.81
N ALA A 329 22.05 -17.71 -9.31
CA ALA A 329 22.03 -17.34 -10.72
C ALA A 329 23.33 -16.60 -11.12
N LEU A 330 23.83 -15.69 -10.28
CA LEU A 330 25.12 -15.00 -10.49
C LEU A 330 26.28 -16.00 -10.56
N MET A 331 26.37 -16.95 -9.60
CA MET A 331 27.42 -17.97 -9.59
C MET A 331 27.34 -18.87 -10.82
N LYS A 332 26.13 -19.29 -11.21
CA LYS A 332 25.94 -20.11 -12.43
C LYS A 332 26.41 -19.36 -13.68
N LYS A 333 26.03 -18.08 -13.82
CA LYS A 333 26.44 -17.26 -14.96
C LYS A 333 27.96 -17.03 -14.96
N LEU A 334 28.59 -16.85 -13.80
CA LEU A 334 30.02 -16.76 -13.66
C LEU A 334 30.73 -18.03 -14.14
N GLN A 335 30.22 -19.22 -13.82
CA GLN A 335 30.75 -20.50 -14.30
C GLN A 335 30.65 -20.63 -15.82
N GLU A 336 29.49 -20.25 -16.39
CA GLU A 336 29.28 -20.27 -17.85
C GLU A 336 30.27 -19.35 -18.58
N GLU A 337 30.45 -18.12 -18.08
CA GLU A 337 31.41 -17.15 -18.62
C GLU A 337 32.86 -17.64 -18.43
N GLY A 338 33.18 -18.23 -17.28
CA GLY A 338 34.49 -18.82 -17.01
C GLY A 338 34.82 -19.96 -17.97
N THR A 339 33.86 -20.84 -18.26
CA THR A 339 34.04 -21.91 -19.27
C THR A 339 34.32 -21.33 -20.66
N GLN A 340 33.55 -20.31 -21.08
CA GLN A 340 33.77 -19.65 -22.38
C GLN A 340 35.15 -19.00 -22.48
N ARG A 341 35.65 -18.43 -21.36
CA ARG A 341 36.97 -17.82 -21.27
C ARG A 341 38.10 -18.79 -20.98
N LYS A 342 37.79 -20.10 -20.95
CA LYS A 342 38.76 -21.18 -20.68
C LYS A 342 39.48 -21.08 -19.31
N ALA A 343 38.77 -20.52 -18.32
CA ALA A 343 39.27 -20.51 -16.94
C ALA A 343 39.11 -21.91 -16.32
N GLY A 344 40.12 -22.32 -15.59
CA GLY A 344 40.17 -23.62 -14.89
C GLY A 344 39.62 -23.57 -13.48
N LYS A 345 39.61 -22.35 -12.84
CA LYS A 345 39.30 -22.21 -11.44
C LYS A 345 38.69 -20.84 -11.12
N ILE A 346 37.79 -20.81 -10.15
CA ILE A 346 37.25 -19.57 -9.57
C ILE A 346 37.70 -19.51 -8.11
N LEU A 347 38.15 -18.32 -7.67
CA LEU A 347 38.66 -18.04 -6.36
C LEU A 347 37.84 -16.95 -5.69
N LEU A 348 37.78 -16.97 -4.37
CA LEU A 348 37.25 -15.87 -3.57
C LEU A 348 37.85 -15.85 -2.15
N ASP A 349 37.83 -14.69 -1.55
CA ASP A 349 38.09 -14.46 -0.15
C ASP A 349 36.78 -14.08 0.57
N VAL A 350 36.52 -14.71 1.72
CA VAL A 350 35.31 -14.41 2.52
C VAL A 350 35.69 -14.25 3.98
N ARG A 351 35.10 -13.26 4.68
CA ARG A 351 35.35 -13.03 6.11
C ARG A 351 35.09 -14.30 6.93
N GLU A 352 35.98 -14.62 7.87
CA GLU A 352 35.88 -15.85 8.67
C GLU A 352 34.56 -15.97 9.43
N LYS A 353 34.01 -14.85 9.92
CA LYS A 353 32.72 -14.82 10.66
C LYS A 353 31.52 -14.77 9.77
N ASN A 354 31.67 -14.65 8.45
CA ASN A 354 30.53 -14.64 7.51
C ASN A 354 30.09 -16.07 7.15
N TYR A 355 29.62 -16.80 8.17
CA TYR A 355 29.15 -18.19 8.00
C TYR A 355 28.05 -18.36 6.94
N THR A 356 27.22 -17.34 6.78
CA THR A 356 26.14 -17.38 5.77
C THR A 356 26.69 -17.39 4.35
N ALA A 357 27.67 -16.55 4.06
CA ALA A 357 28.33 -16.51 2.75
C ALA A 357 29.16 -17.79 2.52
N GLN A 358 29.91 -18.27 3.52
CA GLN A 358 30.65 -19.53 3.42
C GLN A 358 29.75 -20.71 3.06
N ALA A 359 28.62 -20.88 3.77
CA ALA A 359 27.65 -21.93 3.48
C ALA A 359 27.02 -21.79 2.08
N PHE A 360 26.78 -20.55 1.62
CA PHE A 360 26.32 -20.30 0.26
C PHE A 360 27.37 -20.73 -0.78
N TYR A 361 28.65 -20.38 -0.60
CA TYR A 361 29.72 -20.76 -1.51
C TYR A 361 29.93 -22.27 -1.52
N GLU A 362 29.92 -22.93 -0.36
CA GLU A 362 30.01 -24.41 -0.28
C GLU A 362 28.86 -25.07 -1.07
N LYS A 363 27.63 -24.56 -0.92
CA LYS A 363 26.46 -25.05 -1.67
C LYS A 363 26.57 -24.82 -3.18
N THR A 364 27.31 -23.82 -3.62
CA THR A 364 27.53 -23.52 -5.05
C THR A 364 28.79 -24.21 -5.62
N GLY A 365 29.45 -25.05 -4.83
CA GLY A 365 30.53 -25.90 -5.29
C GLY A 365 31.94 -25.45 -4.88
N PHE A 366 32.07 -24.38 -4.12
CA PHE A 366 33.38 -23.95 -3.59
C PHE A 366 33.83 -24.83 -2.43
N LYS A 367 35.16 -24.98 -2.30
CA LYS A 367 35.82 -25.68 -1.20
C LYS A 367 36.79 -24.72 -0.49
N LYS A 368 36.94 -24.89 0.81
CA LYS A 368 37.94 -24.13 1.59
C LYS A 368 39.35 -24.62 1.23
N ASP A 369 40.24 -23.70 0.87
CA ASP A 369 41.63 -23.96 0.54
C ASP A 369 42.58 -23.59 1.69
N GLY A 370 42.21 -22.56 2.50
CA GLY A 370 43.03 -22.07 3.60
C GLY A 370 42.46 -20.83 4.28
N VAL A 371 43.29 -20.22 5.12
CA VAL A 371 42.94 -18.98 5.83
C VAL A 371 44.13 -18.01 5.70
N ARG A 372 43.79 -16.76 5.34
CA ARG A 372 44.74 -15.64 5.32
C ARG A 372 44.53 -14.78 6.56
N LYS A 373 45.54 -14.71 7.43
CA LYS A 373 45.48 -13.99 8.71
C LYS A 373 45.44 -12.48 8.51
N SER A 374 44.63 -11.78 9.35
CA SER A 374 44.50 -10.31 9.38
C SER A 374 44.35 -9.67 7.99
N PHE A 375 43.57 -10.30 7.11
CA PHE A 375 43.39 -9.84 5.74
C PHE A 375 42.49 -8.60 5.67
N TYR A 376 41.38 -8.62 6.43
CA TYR A 376 40.47 -7.47 6.53
C TYR A 376 40.93 -6.56 7.66
N THR A 377 40.89 -5.25 7.42
CA THR A 377 41.39 -4.24 8.38
C THR A 377 40.27 -3.58 9.17
N GLU A 378 39.06 -3.50 8.63
CA GLU A 378 37.91 -2.82 9.26
C GLU A 378 36.64 -3.68 9.20
N PRO A 379 36.27 -4.34 10.31
CA PRO A 379 37.12 -4.70 11.47
C PRO A 379 38.22 -5.68 11.06
N GLU A 380 39.29 -5.74 11.86
CA GLU A 380 40.35 -6.71 11.64
C GLU A 380 39.82 -8.14 11.76
N GLU A 381 40.02 -8.91 10.70
CA GLU A 381 39.45 -10.27 10.60
C GLU A 381 40.25 -11.10 9.59
N ASP A 382 40.30 -12.40 9.81
CA ASP A 382 40.89 -13.36 8.88
C ASP A 382 39.96 -13.56 7.65
N ALA A 383 40.57 -13.93 6.52
CA ALA A 383 39.84 -14.34 5.33
C ALA A 383 39.91 -15.85 5.14
N VAL A 384 38.83 -16.50 4.89
CA VAL A 384 38.76 -17.87 4.41
C VAL A 384 38.90 -17.86 2.90
N LEU A 385 39.91 -18.50 2.39
CA LEU A 385 40.18 -18.69 0.96
C LEU A 385 39.32 -19.86 0.45
N MET A 386 38.57 -19.63 -0.59
CA MET A 386 37.73 -20.68 -1.19
C MET A 386 37.91 -20.73 -2.69
N SER A 387 37.82 -21.95 -3.26
CA SER A 387 37.93 -22.14 -4.68
C SER A 387 36.98 -23.19 -5.24
N MET A 388 36.70 -23.07 -6.52
CA MET A 388 35.90 -24.01 -7.28
C MET A 388 36.55 -24.26 -8.64
N LYS A 389 36.71 -25.55 -9.03
CA LYS A 389 37.15 -25.91 -10.36
C LYS A 389 36.03 -25.73 -11.36
N ILE A 390 36.32 -25.16 -12.52
CA ILE A 390 35.39 -25.11 -13.64
C ILE A 390 35.58 -26.42 -14.40
N SER A 391 34.54 -27.26 -14.41
CA SER A 391 34.53 -28.47 -15.25
C SER A 391 34.23 -28.03 -16.68
N GLY A 392 35.13 -28.33 -17.61
CA GLY A 392 34.94 -28.13 -19.05
C GLY A 392 33.93 -29.08 -19.62
#